data_79ca2b395d8a421614ef0b58cf86a756
#
_entry.id   79ca2b395d8a421614ef0b58cf86a756
#
_cell.length_a   1.000
_cell.length_b   1.000
_cell.length_c   1.000
_cell.angle_alpha   90.00
_cell.angle_beta   90.00
_cell.angle_gamma   90.00
#
_symmetry.space_group_name_H-M   'P 1'
#
loop_
_entity.id
_entity.type
_entity.pdbx_description
1 polymer ?
#
loop_
_entity_poly.entity_id
_entity_poly.type
_entity_poly.pdbx_seq_one_letter_code
_entity_poly.pdbx_strand_id
1 'polypeptide(L)'
;MTPYTNLLGEVIVYANDPRYIVEEAIRKISLNYSGKSNMLTGFYRETVQKGRRYINISEAVIHTYKTSYESRETARDRVQVLKGRRLLSQKRNDTLAVKLAGGPTLSVYVDIVKNQDALLDMEGLDFYQFNMEEPVQLDNRLQYVISFRPKVILPYALYYGKLYVDYEKLSFTVPNSVSVWIIRRRLFRLY
;
A
#
# COMPACT_ATOMS: atom_id res chain seq x y z
N MET A 1 20.33 22.27 43.05
CA MET A 1 19.83 22.58 41.68
C MET A 1 20.56 21.70 40.68
N THR A 2 19.91 20.65 40.24
CA THR A 2 20.46 19.74 39.20
C THR A 2 20.14 20.34 37.84
N PRO A 3 21.13 20.49 36.94
CA PRO A 3 20.86 20.98 35.61
C PRO A 3 20.13 19.93 34.81
N TYR A 4 18.97 20.28 34.27
CA TYR A 4 18.30 19.50 33.25
C TYR A 4 19.14 19.54 31.96
N THR A 5 19.79 18.44 31.64
CA THR A 5 20.41 18.26 30.33
C THR A 5 19.28 17.95 29.34
N ASN A 6 18.87 18.92 28.54
CA ASN A 6 18.10 18.66 27.34
C ASN A 6 18.99 17.86 26.37
N LEU A 7 18.80 16.56 26.34
CA LEU A 7 19.27 15.73 25.24
C LEU A 7 18.44 16.14 24.02
N LEU A 8 18.96 17.09 23.23
CA LEU A 8 18.52 17.30 21.87
C LEU A 8 18.74 15.98 21.17
N GLY A 9 17.63 15.32 20.81
CA GLY A 9 17.72 14.12 19.99
C GLY A 9 18.54 14.42 18.76
N GLU A 10 19.48 13.55 18.45
CA GLU A 10 20.35 13.65 17.29
C GLU A 10 19.48 13.85 16.05
N VAL A 11 19.55 15.00 15.42
CA VAL A 11 18.87 15.25 14.13
C VAL A 11 19.67 14.47 13.09
N ILE A 12 19.28 13.25 12.81
CA ILE A 12 19.86 12.46 11.74
C ILE A 12 19.42 13.10 10.43
N VAL A 13 20.30 13.91 9.85
CA VAL A 13 20.11 14.45 8.50
C VAL A 13 20.32 13.28 7.52
N TYR A 14 19.23 12.75 7.01
CA TYR A 14 19.27 11.72 5.99
C TYR A 14 19.75 12.33 4.67
N ALA A 15 21.02 12.15 4.37
CA ALA A 15 21.64 12.57 3.12
C ALA A 15 21.30 11.64 1.94
N ASN A 16 20.42 10.66 2.14
CA ASN A 16 20.11 9.67 1.11
C ASN A 16 18.95 10.13 0.24
N ASP A 17 19.16 10.07 -1.07
CA ASP A 17 18.11 10.24 -2.08
C ASP A 17 16.95 9.27 -1.78
N PRO A 18 15.71 9.75 -1.61
CA PRO A 18 14.56 8.88 -1.34
C PRO A 18 14.35 7.83 -2.43
N ARG A 19 14.69 8.13 -3.68
CA ARG A 19 14.66 7.16 -4.76
C ARG A 19 15.64 6.02 -4.51
N TYR A 20 16.88 6.31 -4.09
CA TYR A 20 17.88 5.28 -3.78
C TYR A 20 17.41 4.33 -2.69
N ILE A 21 16.72 4.83 -1.64
CA ILE A 21 16.17 3.99 -0.58
C ILE A 21 15.09 3.05 -1.15
N VAL A 22 14.23 3.53 -2.04
CA VAL A 22 13.21 2.69 -2.69
C VAL A 22 13.86 1.61 -3.56
N GLU A 23 14.89 1.97 -4.35
CA GLU A 23 15.63 1.02 -5.18
C GLU A 23 16.30 -0.08 -4.33
N GLU A 24 16.96 0.29 -3.24
CA GLU A 24 17.58 -0.67 -2.33
C GLU A 24 16.53 -1.56 -1.64
N ALA A 25 15.39 -1.01 -1.25
CA ALA A 25 14.30 -1.80 -0.69
C ALA A 25 13.75 -2.82 -1.70
N ILE A 26 13.64 -2.44 -2.98
CA ILE A 26 13.24 -3.36 -4.07
C ILE A 26 14.26 -4.49 -4.23
N ARG A 27 15.56 -4.17 -4.27
CA ARG A 27 16.64 -5.18 -4.40
C ARG A 27 16.64 -6.18 -3.24
N LYS A 28 16.23 -5.73 -2.06
CA LYS A 28 16.16 -6.57 -0.85
C LYS A 28 14.84 -7.33 -0.67
N ILE A 29 13.91 -7.28 -1.61
CA ILE A 29 12.64 -8.02 -1.51
C ILE A 29 12.89 -9.51 -1.31
N SER A 30 13.76 -10.12 -2.11
CA SER A 30 14.08 -11.55 -1.98
C SER A 30 14.72 -11.94 -0.64
N LEU A 31 15.41 -10.99 0.00
CA LEU A 31 16.03 -11.19 1.31
C LEU A 31 15.05 -10.99 2.47
N ASN A 32 14.17 -10.01 2.35
CA ASN A 32 13.30 -9.56 3.43
C ASN A 32 11.95 -10.28 3.49
N TYR A 33 11.53 -10.90 2.37
CA TYR A 33 10.23 -11.56 2.28
C TYR A 33 10.39 -13.06 2.06
N SER A 34 9.32 -13.81 2.38
CA SER A 34 9.39 -15.27 2.36
C SER A 34 9.61 -15.83 0.96
N GLY A 35 10.66 -16.63 0.80
CA GLY A 35 10.90 -17.49 -0.37
C GLY A 35 10.02 -18.74 -0.42
N LYS A 36 9.12 -18.93 0.57
CA LYS A 36 8.18 -20.06 0.63
C LYS A 36 6.75 -19.58 0.60
N SER A 37 5.85 -20.45 0.21
CA SER A 37 4.41 -20.18 0.30
C SER A 37 3.96 -20.03 1.75
N ASN A 38 3.04 -19.11 2.00
CA ASN A 38 2.50 -18.80 3.31
C ASN A 38 0.99 -18.78 3.32
N MET A 39 0.40 -19.16 4.47
CA MET A 39 -1.00 -18.95 4.76
C MET A 39 -1.13 -17.83 5.78
N LEU A 40 -1.78 -16.76 5.41
CA LEU A 40 -2.02 -15.61 6.26
C LEU A 40 -3.49 -15.55 6.65
N THR A 41 -3.77 -15.17 7.91
CA THR A 41 -5.12 -14.86 8.35
C THR A 41 -5.24 -13.36 8.53
N GLY A 42 -6.25 -12.76 7.93
CA GLY A 42 -6.45 -11.32 7.96
C GLY A 42 -7.90 -10.92 8.11
N PHE A 43 -8.10 -9.65 8.44
CA PHE A 43 -9.40 -9.01 8.45
C PHE A 43 -9.51 -8.07 7.24
N TYR A 44 -10.52 -8.32 6.43
CA TYR A 44 -10.84 -7.48 5.27
C TYR A 44 -12.01 -6.57 5.61
N ARG A 45 -11.89 -5.30 5.24
CA ARG A 45 -13.00 -4.33 5.29
C ARG A 45 -13.00 -3.49 4.03
N GLU A 46 -14.16 -3.39 3.43
CA GLU A 46 -14.46 -2.51 2.30
C GLU A 46 -15.61 -1.59 2.68
N THR A 47 -15.47 -0.31 2.42
CA THR A 47 -16.50 0.67 2.69
C THR A 47 -16.80 1.52 1.45
N VAL A 48 -18.07 1.78 1.20
CA VAL A 48 -18.52 2.74 0.19
C VAL A 48 -19.27 3.86 0.88
N GLN A 49 -18.88 5.08 0.59
CA GLN A 49 -19.48 6.28 1.16
C GLN A 49 -20.13 7.14 0.09
N LYS A 50 -21.22 7.80 0.46
CA LYS A 50 -21.86 8.88 -0.30
C LYS A 50 -21.95 10.11 0.61
N GLY A 51 -21.10 11.10 0.33
CA GLY A 51 -20.85 12.20 1.26
C GLY A 51 -20.27 11.67 2.58
N ARG A 52 -20.91 11.97 3.70
CA ARG A 52 -20.45 11.54 5.05
C ARG A 52 -21.10 10.23 5.55
N ARG A 53 -21.87 9.55 4.72
CA ARG A 53 -22.58 8.33 5.12
C ARG A 53 -22.04 7.10 4.44
N TYR A 54 -21.89 6.03 5.21
CA TYR A 54 -21.62 4.71 4.66
C TYR A 54 -22.88 4.16 3.99
N ILE A 55 -22.78 3.75 2.73
CA ILE A 55 -23.86 3.09 1.98
C ILE A 55 -23.64 1.60 1.84
N ASN A 56 -22.39 1.15 1.96
CA ASN A 56 -22.04 -0.26 2.05
C ASN A 56 -20.82 -0.43 2.95
N ILE A 57 -20.86 -1.42 3.84
CA ILE A 57 -19.73 -1.91 4.61
C ILE A 57 -19.72 -3.42 4.43
N SER A 58 -18.62 -3.95 3.88
CA SER A 58 -18.36 -5.38 3.75
C SER A 58 -17.16 -5.73 4.59
N GLU A 59 -17.29 -6.73 5.44
CA GLU A 59 -16.22 -7.20 6.32
C GLU A 59 -16.10 -8.71 6.23
N ALA A 60 -14.87 -9.22 6.32
CA ALA A 60 -14.61 -10.64 6.33
C ALA A 60 -13.34 -10.99 7.10
N VAL A 61 -13.35 -12.16 7.74
CA VAL A 61 -12.13 -12.85 8.12
C VAL A 61 -11.74 -13.72 6.95
N ILE A 62 -10.50 -13.59 6.50
CA ILE A 62 -9.99 -14.25 5.30
C ILE A 62 -8.74 -15.05 5.60
N HIS A 63 -8.57 -16.15 4.90
CA HIS A 63 -7.28 -16.79 4.70
C HIS A 63 -6.74 -16.36 3.33
N THR A 64 -5.48 -15.97 3.29
CA THR A 64 -4.79 -15.64 2.05
C THR A 64 -3.62 -16.61 1.89
N TYR A 65 -3.70 -17.49 0.91
CA TYR A 65 -2.58 -18.29 0.47
C TYR A 65 -1.73 -17.43 -0.47
N LYS A 66 -0.49 -17.20 -0.07
CA LYS A 66 0.49 -16.46 -0.87
C LYS A 66 1.62 -17.38 -1.27
N THR A 67 1.91 -17.44 -2.55
CA THR A 67 3.10 -18.11 -3.07
C THR A 67 4.36 -17.30 -2.71
N SER A 68 5.54 -17.86 -2.94
CA SER A 68 6.83 -17.20 -2.70
C SER A 68 6.87 -15.77 -3.25
N TYR A 69 7.52 -14.86 -2.55
CA TYR A 69 7.82 -13.50 -3.02
C TYR A 69 8.96 -13.46 -4.06
N GLU A 70 9.71 -14.56 -4.24
CA GLU A 70 10.67 -14.68 -5.33
C GLU A 70 9.96 -14.77 -6.69
N SER A 71 8.73 -15.29 -6.70
CA SER A 71 7.86 -15.27 -7.88
C SER A 71 7.04 -13.98 -7.88
N ARG A 72 7.15 -13.18 -8.92
CA ARG A 72 6.34 -11.97 -9.12
C ARG A 72 4.90 -12.28 -9.52
N GLU A 73 4.55 -13.55 -9.66
CA GLU A 73 3.21 -13.98 -10.04
C GLU A 73 2.22 -13.93 -8.87
N THR A 74 1.19 -13.12 -9.01
CA THR A 74 0.04 -13.10 -8.09
C THR A 74 -1.08 -14.05 -8.53
N ALA A 75 -1.00 -14.60 -9.73
CA ALA A 75 -2.05 -15.44 -10.34
C ALA A 75 -2.34 -16.73 -9.55
N ARG A 76 -1.37 -17.22 -8.78
CA ARG A 76 -1.51 -18.42 -7.93
C ARG A 76 -1.91 -18.12 -6.50
N ASP A 77 -1.89 -16.86 -6.10
CA ASP A 77 -2.37 -16.47 -4.78
C ASP A 77 -3.88 -16.64 -4.70
N ARG A 78 -4.39 -17.03 -3.55
CA ARG A 78 -5.82 -17.34 -3.34
C ARG A 78 -6.31 -16.73 -2.05
N VAL A 79 -7.55 -16.29 -2.07
CA VAL A 79 -8.24 -15.80 -0.88
C VAL A 79 -9.45 -16.67 -0.61
N GLN A 80 -9.58 -17.14 0.62
CA GLN A 80 -10.73 -17.85 1.13
C GLN A 80 -11.41 -17.00 2.21
N VAL A 81 -12.70 -16.74 2.03
CA VAL A 81 -13.52 -16.10 3.06
C VAL A 81 -13.95 -17.14 4.06
N LEU A 82 -13.58 -16.98 5.33
CA LEU A 82 -13.99 -17.87 6.42
C LEU A 82 -15.33 -17.44 7.00
N LYS A 83 -15.48 -16.14 7.25
CA LYS A 83 -16.69 -15.53 7.78
C LYS A 83 -16.78 -14.10 7.30
N GLY A 84 -17.96 -13.68 6.88
CA GLY A 84 -18.18 -12.32 6.41
C GLY A 84 -19.52 -11.77 6.81
N ARG A 85 -19.63 -10.44 6.80
CA ARG A 85 -20.90 -9.72 6.93
C ARG A 85 -20.93 -8.54 5.99
N ARG A 86 -22.14 -8.16 5.60
CA ARG A 86 -22.38 -6.99 4.76
C ARG A 86 -23.51 -6.16 5.34
N LEU A 87 -23.27 -4.87 5.45
CA LEU A 87 -24.24 -3.88 5.89
C LEU A 87 -24.54 -2.95 4.70
N LEU A 88 -25.77 -2.89 4.28
CA LEU A 88 -26.23 -2.03 3.19
C LEU A 88 -27.15 -0.93 3.73
N SER A 89 -27.04 0.26 3.18
CA SER A 89 -28.01 1.31 3.44
C SER A 89 -29.41 0.88 2.95
N GLN A 90 -30.42 1.11 3.79
CA GLN A 90 -31.83 0.82 3.46
C GLN A 90 -32.50 1.95 2.65
N LYS A 91 -31.80 3.07 2.39
CA LYS A 91 -32.37 4.19 1.68
C LYS A 91 -32.46 3.90 0.19
N ARG A 92 -33.66 4.08 -0.40
CA ARG A 92 -33.96 3.84 -1.83
C ARG A 92 -33.00 4.54 -2.80
N ASN A 93 -32.45 5.71 -2.43
CA ASN A 93 -31.58 6.52 -3.28
C ASN A 93 -30.08 6.18 -3.09
N ASP A 94 -29.74 5.21 -2.25
CA ASP A 94 -28.37 4.76 -2.04
C ASP A 94 -28.06 3.53 -2.92
N THR A 95 -28.36 3.65 -4.21
CA THR A 95 -27.96 2.63 -5.18
C THR A 95 -26.45 2.65 -5.38
N LEU A 96 -25.81 1.50 -5.25
CA LEU A 96 -24.42 1.31 -5.64
C LEU A 96 -24.32 1.46 -7.16
N ALA A 97 -24.02 2.67 -7.63
CA ALA A 97 -23.74 2.93 -9.04
C ALA A 97 -22.44 2.27 -9.53
N VAL A 98 -21.60 1.82 -8.61
CA VAL A 98 -20.33 1.16 -8.90
C VAL A 98 -20.29 -0.18 -8.16
N LYS A 99 -20.37 -1.28 -8.90
CA LYS A 99 -20.02 -2.59 -8.38
C LYS A 99 -18.51 -2.61 -8.25
N LEU A 100 -17.98 -2.50 -7.03
CA LEU A 100 -16.56 -2.73 -6.79
C LEU A 100 -16.26 -4.19 -7.15
N ALA A 101 -15.62 -4.38 -8.28
CA ALA A 101 -15.17 -5.69 -8.71
C ALA A 101 -13.89 -6.01 -7.96
N GLY A 102 -13.91 -7.01 -7.08
CA GLY A 102 -12.69 -7.47 -6.42
C GLY A 102 -12.92 -8.13 -5.07
N GLY A 103 -13.70 -7.51 -4.20
CA GLY A 103 -13.90 -8.02 -2.86
C GLY A 103 -12.57 -8.36 -2.17
N PRO A 104 -12.52 -9.38 -1.28
CA PRO A 104 -11.30 -9.76 -0.57
C PRO A 104 -10.13 -10.17 -1.47
N THR A 105 -10.39 -10.63 -2.68
CA THR A 105 -9.35 -11.00 -3.67
C THR A 105 -8.52 -9.79 -4.11
N LEU A 106 -9.08 -8.57 -4.02
CA LEU A 106 -8.34 -7.35 -4.33
C LEU A 106 -7.08 -7.19 -3.45
N SER A 107 -7.11 -7.70 -2.21
CA SER A 107 -5.95 -7.65 -1.29
C SER A 107 -4.70 -8.34 -1.84
N VAL A 108 -4.86 -9.30 -2.75
CA VAL A 108 -3.75 -9.98 -3.43
C VAL A 108 -3.15 -9.08 -4.51
N TYR A 109 -4.01 -8.42 -5.29
CA TYR A 109 -3.56 -7.58 -6.41
C TYR A 109 -2.94 -6.26 -5.97
N VAL A 110 -3.35 -5.73 -4.80
CA VAL A 110 -2.78 -4.49 -4.26
C VAL A 110 -1.50 -4.71 -3.45
N ASP A 111 -1.01 -5.94 -3.35
CA ASP A 111 0.29 -6.23 -2.77
C ASP A 111 1.40 -5.74 -3.70
N ILE A 112 1.82 -4.50 -3.53
CA ILE A 112 2.82 -3.85 -4.36
C ILE A 112 4.19 -4.52 -4.29
N VAL A 113 4.51 -5.19 -3.19
CA VAL A 113 5.79 -5.89 -3.01
C VAL A 113 5.87 -7.11 -3.92
N LYS A 114 4.76 -7.82 -4.08
CA LYS A 114 4.69 -9.00 -4.94
C LYS A 114 4.32 -8.63 -6.37
N ASN A 115 3.37 -7.72 -6.55
CA ASN A 115 2.96 -7.19 -7.84
C ASN A 115 3.83 -5.97 -8.21
N GLN A 116 5.11 -6.23 -8.43
CA GLN A 116 6.10 -5.17 -8.66
C GLN A 116 5.80 -4.36 -9.92
N ASP A 117 5.20 -4.97 -10.94
CA ASP A 117 4.84 -4.28 -12.18
C ASP A 117 3.83 -3.13 -11.97
N ALA A 118 3.12 -3.14 -10.83
CA ALA A 118 2.18 -2.07 -10.51
C ALA A 118 2.86 -0.77 -10.08
N LEU A 119 3.95 -0.84 -9.30
CA LEU A 119 4.62 0.34 -8.74
C LEU A 119 6.12 0.17 -8.53
N LEU A 120 6.57 -1.00 -8.12
CA LEU A 120 7.96 -1.23 -7.69
C LEU A 120 8.82 -1.87 -8.78
N ASP A 121 8.44 -1.71 -10.05
CA ASP A 121 9.31 -2.02 -11.16
C ASP A 121 10.43 -0.98 -11.28
N MET A 122 11.69 -1.44 -11.39
CA MET A 122 12.86 -0.58 -11.41
C MET A 122 12.83 0.44 -12.55
N GLU A 123 12.36 0.03 -13.75
CA GLU A 123 12.23 0.90 -14.91
C GLU A 123 11.08 1.91 -14.73
N GLY A 124 10.00 1.46 -14.08
CA GLY A 124 8.82 2.27 -13.79
C GLY A 124 9.07 3.40 -12.80
N LEU A 125 10.11 3.30 -11.94
CA LEU A 125 10.45 4.36 -10.99
C LEU A 125 10.75 5.70 -11.65
N ASP A 126 11.19 5.69 -12.91
CA ASP A 126 11.45 6.90 -13.68
C ASP A 126 10.22 7.75 -13.94
N PHE A 127 9.04 7.17 -13.83
CA PHE A 127 7.77 7.90 -13.98
C PHE A 127 7.33 8.64 -12.72
N TYR A 128 8.04 8.44 -11.60
CA TYR A 128 7.66 8.98 -10.30
C TYR A 128 8.68 10.00 -9.77
N GLN A 129 8.17 10.95 -9.02
CA GLN A 129 8.94 11.81 -8.14
C GLN A 129 8.79 11.30 -6.71
N PHE A 130 9.91 11.13 -6.02
CA PHE A 130 9.99 10.70 -4.63
C PHE A 130 10.42 11.87 -3.76
N ASN A 131 9.81 12.00 -2.57
CA ASN A 131 10.21 12.99 -1.59
C ASN A 131 10.30 12.33 -0.21
N MET A 132 11.37 12.64 0.53
CA MET A 132 11.50 12.21 1.91
C MET A 132 10.57 13.03 2.78
N GLU A 133 9.85 12.36 3.68
CA GLU A 133 9.04 12.98 4.73
C GLU A 133 9.64 12.68 6.11
N GLU A 134 9.05 13.24 7.15
CA GLU A 134 9.48 12.95 8.51
C GLU A 134 9.35 11.46 8.81
N PRO A 135 10.40 10.83 9.36
CA PRO A 135 10.36 9.42 9.71
C PRO A 135 9.35 9.16 10.83
N VAL A 136 8.79 7.97 10.86
CA VAL A 136 7.85 7.57 11.90
C VAL A 136 8.33 6.31 12.61
N GLN A 137 7.91 6.12 13.84
CA GLN A 137 8.14 4.89 14.58
C GLN A 137 6.90 4.00 14.48
N LEU A 138 7.06 2.79 13.93
CA LEU A 138 6.03 1.76 13.85
C LEU A 138 6.55 0.49 14.53
N ASP A 139 5.80 -0.05 15.48
CA ASP A 139 6.16 -1.26 16.23
C ASP A 139 7.61 -1.24 16.78
N ASN A 140 7.99 -0.11 17.39
CA ASN A 140 9.33 0.17 17.91
C ASN A 140 10.46 0.14 16.86
N ARG A 141 10.13 0.30 15.60
CA ARG A 141 11.10 0.40 14.50
C ARG A 141 10.95 1.73 13.77
N LEU A 142 12.08 2.37 13.53
CA LEU A 142 12.11 3.60 12.74
C LEU A 142 11.84 3.27 11.26
N GLN A 143 10.99 4.07 10.63
CA GLN A 143 10.62 3.92 9.22
C GLN A 143 10.95 5.19 8.46
N TYR A 144 11.58 5.05 7.31
CA TYR A 144 11.55 6.08 6.29
C TYR A 144 10.11 6.23 5.78
N VAL A 145 9.65 7.46 5.63
CA VAL A 145 8.40 7.78 4.97
C VAL A 145 8.72 8.49 3.66
N ILE A 146 8.39 7.86 2.55
CA ILE A 146 8.70 8.36 1.22
C ILE A 146 7.40 8.57 0.47
N SER A 147 7.04 9.83 0.24
CA SER A 147 5.91 10.15 -0.62
C SER A 147 6.33 10.05 -2.09
N PHE A 148 5.42 9.55 -2.90
CA PHE A 148 5.63 9.41 -4.34
C PHE A 148 4.43 9.89 -5.13
N ARG A 149 4.68 10.47 -6.30
CA ARG A 149 3.67 10.93 -7.24
C ARG A 149 4.17 10.81 -8.67
N PRO A 150 3.27 10.58 -9.64
CA PRO A 150 3.64 10.63 -11.05
C PRO A 150 4.19 12.00 -11.45
N LYS A 151 5.28 12.02 -12.20
CA LYS A 151 5.83 13.23 -12.84
C LYS A 151 5.49 13.31 -14.34
N VAL A 152 4.86 12.26 -14.86
CA VAL A 152 4.46 12.13 -16.26
C VAL A 152 2.99 11.78 -16.38
N ILE A 153 2.37 12.06 -17.51
CA ILE A 153 1.00 11.64 -17.85
C ILE A 153 1.12 10.53 -18.87
N LEU A 154 0.66 9.35 -18.51
CA LEU A 154 0.64 8.18 -19.38
C LEU A 154 -0.81 7.76 -19.69
N PRO A 155 -1.04 6.98 -20.77
CA PRO A 155 -2.39 6.52 -21.14
C PRO A 155 -2.99 5.51 -20.17
N TYR A 156 -2.23 5.05 -19.19
CA TYR A 156 -2.65 4.16 -18.12
C TYR A 156 -2.56 4.83 -16.74
N ALA A 157 -3.23 4.23 -15.76
CA ALA A 157 -3.27 4.77 -14.40
C ALA A 157 -1.91 4.61 -13.71
N LEU A 158 -1.44 5.69 -13.10
CA LEU A 158 -0.29 5.70 -12.20
C LEU A 158 -0.76 5.91 -10.75
N TYR A 159 0.02 5.41 -9.81
CA TYR A 159 -0.27 5.49 -8.39
C TYR A 159 0.37 6.73 -7.75
N TYR A 160 -0.13 7.14 -6.61
CA TYR A 160 0.54 8.09 -5.71
C TYR A 160 0.23 7.73 -4.27
N GLY A 161 1.10 8.09 -3.37
CA GLY A 161 0.93 7.75 -1.95
C GLY A 161 2.20 7.87 -1.15
N LYS A 162 2.31 7.03 -0.13
CA LYS A 162 3.49 6.94 0.73
C LYS A 162 3.96 5.51 0.83
N LEU A 163 5.26 5.33 0.76
CA LEU A 163 5.96 4.09 1.06
C LEU A 163 6.59 4.22 2.46
N TYR A 164 6.49 3.17 3.21
CA TYR A 164 7.12 3.05 4.51
C TYR A 164 8.19 1.98 4.40
N VAL A 165 9.42 2.34 4.72
CA VAL A 165 10.58 1.46 4.56
C VAL A 165 11.32 1.37 5.88
N ASP A 166 11.45 0.16 6.41
CA ASP A 166 12.19 -0.10 7.65
C ASP A 166 13.62 0.40 7.52
N TYR A 167 14.08 1.18 8.51
CA TYR A 167 15.36 1.87 8.46
C TYR A 167 16.56 0.90 8.41
N GLU A 168 16.49 -0.21 9.14
CA GLU A 168 17.60 -1.16 9.25
C GLU A 168 17.57 -2.18 8.11
N LYS A 169 16.40 -2.76 7.84
CA LYS A 169 16.25 -3.86 6.90
C LYS A 169 16.05 -3.40 5.47
N LEU A 170 15.61 -2.15 5.27
CA LEU A 170 15.14 -1.64 3.99
C LEU A 170 14.03 -2.55 3.41
N SER A 171 13.10 -2.96 4.27
CA SER A 171 11.91 -3.70 3.86
C SER A 171 10.71 -2.78 3.81
N PHE A 172 9.83 -2.95 2.82
CA PHE A 172 8.57 -2.23 2.81
C PHE A 172 7.69 -2.69 3.97
N THR A 173 7.18 -1.75 4.72
CA THR A 173 6.24 -2.00 5.80
C THR A 173 4.90 -1.39 5.45
N VAL A 174 3.82 -2.05 5.84
CA VAL A 174 2.47 -1.54 5.60
C VAL A 174 1.95 -1.03 6.94
N PRO A 175 1.87 0.28 7.15
CA PRO A 175 1.16 0.80 8.31
C PRO A 175 -0.33 0.46 8.15
N ASN A 176 -1.06 0.36 9.26
CA ASN A 176 -2.48 0.01 9.30
C ASN A 176 -3.42 0.94 8.47
N SER A 177 -2.87 1.92 7.76
CA SER A 177 -3.61 2.85 6.90
C SER A 177 -2.76 3.31 5.71
N VAL A 178 -2.60 2.48 4.68
CA VAL A 178 -2.11 2.95 3.38
C VAL A 178 -3.32 3.30 2.52
N SER A 179 -3.46 4.57 2.21
CA SER A 179 -4.41 5.02 1.18
C SER A 179 -3.67 5.05 -0.16
N VAL A 180 -3.76 3.98 -0.92
CA VAL A 180 -3.34 4.00 -2.33
C VAL A 180 -4.51 4.52 -3.14
N TRP A 181 -4.34 5.69 -3.75
CA TRP A 181 -5.36 6.30 -4.59
C TRP A 181 -5.02 6.05 -6.05
N ILE A 182 -5.94 5.46 -6.80
CA ILE A 182 -5.82 5.27 -8.24
C ILE A 182 -6.35 6.52 -8.93
N ILE A 183 -5.49 7.27 -9.61
CA ILE A 183 -5.93 8.42 -10.43
C ILE A 183 -6.49 7.88 -11.74
N ARG A 184 -7.79 7.69 -11.82
CA ARG A 184 -8.49 7.59 -13.10
C ARG A 184 -8.78 9.03 -13.60
N ARG A 185 -7.91 9.63 -14.40
CA ARG A 185 -8.34 10.75 -15.22
C ARG A 185 -9.25 10.21 -16.34
N ARG A 186 -10.53 10.58 -16.31
CA ARG A 186 -11.43 10.42 -17.46
C ARG A 186 -10.87 11.22 -18.62
N LEU A 187 -10.20 10.57 -19.55
CA LEU A 187 -10.05 11.06 -20.92
C LEU A 187 -11.23 10.53 -21.72
N PHE A 188 -12.39 11.17 -21.58
CA PHE A 188 -13.45 11.11 -22.57
C PHE A 188 -13.99 12.53 -22.76
N ARG A 189 -13.35 13.28 -23.66
CA ARG A 189 -14.06 14.20 -24.54
C ARG A 189 -14.17 13.49 -25.87
N LEU A 190 -15.32 12.91 -26.14
CA LEU A 190 -15.75 12.60 -27.49
C LEU A 190 -16.34 13.89 -28.07
N TYR A 191 -15.76 14.33 -29.17
CA TYR A 191 -16.43 15.22 -30.10
C TYR A 191 -17.39 14.40 -30.94
#